data_de4493a26d35bd684ed894a03ff5456d
#
_entry.id   de4493a26d35bd684ed894a03ff5456d
#
_cell.length_a   1.000
_cell.length_b   1.000
_cell.length_c   1.000
_cell.angle_alpha   90.00
_cell.angle_beta   90.00
_cell.angle_gamma   90.00
#
_symmetry.space_group_name_H-M   'P 1'
#
loop_
_entity.id
_entity.type
_entity.pdbx_description
1 polymer ?
#
loop_
_entity_poly.entity_id
_entity_poly.type
_entity_poly.pdbx_seq_one_letter_code
_entity_poly.pdbx_strand_id
1 'polypeptide(L)'
;MKWMLTGAAALALLPLAAAEAVESHPDLGKAEARCRPGETGPAFMVSIDGLKDRKGNLKLEVYPSNDEDFLQDDNILINAGKVFRRVEIPVPAGEAELCVRIPAPGAYSITVLHDRDSNRKFGLTVDGVGLSANPKLGLSKPKAAKTRVMAGAGLTRLHIIMNYRTGLFSFGPLRN
;
A
#
# COMPACT_ATOMS: atom_id res chain seq x y z
N MET A 1 -34.02 66.91 13.91
CA MET A 1 -32.72 66.58 13.41
C MET A 1 -32.47 65.12 13.76
N LYS A 2 -32.66 64.15 12.80
CA LYS A 2 -32.47 62.71 13.01
C LYS A 2 -31.10 62.34 12.40
N TRP A 3 -30.20 61.84 13.22
CA TRP A 3 -28.92 61.29 12.76
C TRP A 3 -29.10 59.79 12.46
N MET A 4 -28.91 59.40 11.22
CA MET A 4 -28.83 58.02 10.80
C MET A 4 -27.35 57.58 10.88
N LEU A 5 -27.06 56.64 11.80
CA LEU A 5 -25.78 55.92 11.86
C LEU A 5 -25.86 54.74 10.90
N THR A 6 -25.15 54.82 9.79
CA THR A 6 -24.93 53.71 8.88
C THR A 6 -23.71 52.88 9.39
N GLY A 7 -24.00 51.73 9.97
CA GLY A 7 -22.97 50.76 10.34
C GLY A 7 -22.50 49.99 9.11
N ALA A 8 -21.26 50.17 8.71
CA ALA A 8 -20.59 49.34 7.70
C ALA A 8 -20.09 48.02 8.34
N ALA A 9 -20.71 46.92 8.01
CA ALA A 9 -20.20 45.58 8.40
C ALA A 9 -19.00 45.22 7.51
N ALA A 10 -17.81 45.19 8.09
CA ALA A 10 -16.61 44.69 7.42
C ALA A 10 -16.64 43.17 7.43
N LEU A 11 -16.81 42.55 6.25
CA LEU A 11 -16.68 41.10 6.06
C LEU A 11 -15.19 40.75 6.08
N ALA A 12 -14.71 40.15 7.15
CA ALA A 12 -13.34 39.64 7.25
C ALA A 12 -13.20 38.37 6.39
N LEU A 13 -12.54 38.46 5.25
CA LEU A 13 -12.09 37.33 4.43
C LEU A 13 -10.91 36.66 5.15
N LEU A 14 -11.18 35.51 5.79
CA LEU A 14 -10.12 34.67 6.32
C LEU A 14 -9.38 34.03 5.14
N PRO A 15 -8.02 34.09 5.08
CA PRO A 15 -7.29 33.39 4.04
C PRO A 15 -7.43 31.88 4.25
N LEU A 16 -7.91 31.17 3.23
CA LEU A 16 -7.89 29.73 3.15
C LEU A 16 -6.42 29.34 2.96
N ALA A 17 -5.78 28.83 4.01
CA ALA A 17 -4.44 28.26 3.88
C ALA A 17 -4.54 27.03 2.96
N ALA A 18 -3.95 27.10 1.78
CA ALA A 18 -3.77 25.94 0.92
C ALA A 18 -2.86 24.96 1.64
N ALA A 19 -3.31 23.73 1.87
CA ALA A 19 -2.45 22.68 2.40
C ALA A 19 -1.35 22.39 1.38
N GLU A 20 -0.09 22.44 1.82
CA GLU A 20 1.04 22.09 0.96
C GLU A 20 0.94 20.62 0.54
N ALA A 21 1.22 20.35 -0.75
CA ALA A 21 1.22 19.01 -1.28
C ALA A 21 2.40 18.22 -0.71
N VAL A 22 2.13 17.01 -0.23
CA VAL A 22 3.15 16.11 0.33
C VAL A 22 3.95 15.51 -0.82
N GLU A 23 5.28 15.52 -0.71
CA GLU A 23 6.19 14.85 -1.65
C GLU A 23 6.34 13.36 -1.31
N SER A 24 6.71 12.54 -2.32
CA SER A 24 6.97 11.12 -2.10
C SER A 24 8.14 10.91 -1.14
N HIS A 25 7.92 10.10 -0.12
CA HIS A 25 8.92 9.84 0.92
C HIS A 25 8.79 8.39 1.42
N PRO A 26 9.92 7.72 1.78
CA PRO A 26 9.91 6.35 2.27
C PRO A 26 8.99 6.06 3.47
N ASP A 27 8.77 7.05 4.32
CA ASP A 27 7.90 6.92 5.50
C ASP A 27 6.44 7.28 5.22
N LEU A 28 6.12 7.73 4.01
CA LEU A 28 4.75 8.07 3.64
C LEU A 28 3.86 6.81 3.66
N GLY A 29 2.72 6.89 4.34
CA GLY A 29 1.81 5.76 4.52
C GLY A 29 2.33 4.63 5.41
N LYS A 30 3.46 4.81 6.11
CA LYS A 30 4.04 3.82 7.00
C LYS A 30 3.02 3.35 8.04
N ALA A 31 2.92 2.04 8.22
CA ALA A 31 2.00 1.39 9.14
C ALA A 31 2.73 0.36 10.01
N GLU A 32 2.03 -0.17 11.02
CA GLU A 32 2.59 -1.21 11.87
C GLU A 32 2.76 -2.53 11.11
N ALA A 33 3.89 -3.21 11.36
CA ALA A 33 4.19 -4.53 10.83
C ALA A 33 3.64 -5.68 11.69
N ARG A 34 2.98 -5.39 12.83
CA ARG A 34 2.47 -6.37 13.79
C ARG A 34 1.07 -6.01 14.23
N CYS A 35 0.20 -7.06 14.32
CA CYS A 35 -1.09 -6.96 14.99
C CYS A 35 -0.95 -7.51 16.41
N ARG A 36 -1.22 -6.71 17.43
CA ARG A 36 -1.11 -7.14 18.83
C ARG A 36 -2.35 -7.96 19.22
N PRO A 37 -2.21 -8.95 20.10
CA PRO A 37 -3.35 -9.67 20.65
C PRO A 37 -4.36 -8.70 21.28
N GLY A 38 -5.65 -8.87 20.97
CA GLY A 38 -6.72 -8.03 21.50
C GLY A 38 -6.93 -6.69 20.80
N GLU A 39 -6.12 -6.31 19.83
CA GLU A 39 -6.37 -5.13 19.01
C GLU A 39 -7.58 -5.35 18.10
N THR A 40 -8.46 -4.37 18.09
CA THR A 40 -9.67 -4.33 17.25
C THR A 40 -9.47 -3.47 16.02
N GLY A 41 -10.40 -3.57 15.07
CA GLY A 41 -10.38 -2.80 13.83
C GLY A 41 -9.79 -3.56 12.64
N PRO A 42 -10.00 -3.01 11.42
CA PRO A 42 -9.63 -3.68 10.19
C PRO A 42 -8.12 -3.75 10.01
N ALA A 43 -7.64 -4.92 9.63
CA ALA A 43 -6.24 -5.18 9.32
C ALA A 43 -6.11 -6.37 8.38
N PHE A 44 -5.01 -6.44 7.66
CA PHE A 44 -4.60 -7.64 6.94
C PHE A 44 -3.41 -8.30 7.64
N MET A 45 -3.50 -9.63 7.83
CA MET A 45 -2.36 -10.48 8.13
C MET A 45 -2.00 -11.22 6.86
N VAL A 46 -0.82 -10.95 6.33
CA VAL A 46 -0.37 -11.47 5.03
C VAL A 46 0.75 -12.45 5.24
N SER A 47 0.48 -13.74 4.98
CA SER A 47 1.50 -14.78 4.88
C SER A 47 2.13 -14.76 3.48
N ILE A 48 3.45 -14.82 3.40
CA ILE A 48 4.20 -14.69 2.15
C ILE A 48 4.99 -15.95 1.90
N ASP A 49 4.72 -16.63 0.78
CA ASP A 49 5.39 -17.83 0.36
C ASP A 49 6.18 -17.66 -0.94
N GLY A 50 7.07 -18.64 -1.20
CA GLY A 50 7.86 -18.68 -2.43
C GLY A 50 8.97 -17.64 -2.49
N LEU A 51 9.48 -17.18 -1.34
CA LEU A 51 10.65 -16.31 -1.29
C LEU A 51 11.87 -17.01 -1.87
N LYS A 52 12.56 -16.34 -2.79
CA LYS A 52 13.76 -16.86 -3.48
C LYS A 52 14.92 -17.09 -2.52
N ASP A 53 15.10 -16.20 -1.58
CA ASP A 53 16.11 -16.24 -0.53
C ASP A 53 15.70 -15.32 0.63
N ARG A 54 16.57 -15.11 1.59
CA ARG A 54 16.32 -14.27 2.79
C ARG A 54 17.12 -12.97 2.76
N LYS A 55 17.41 -12.45 1.56
CA LYS A 55 18.15 -11.17 1.39
C LYS A 55 17.19 -10.00 1.29
N GLY A 56 17.66 -8.82 1.71
CA GLY A 56 16.95 -7.55 1.54
C GLY A 56 15.72 -7.41 2.43
N ASN A 57 14.70 -6.77 1.89
CA ASN A 57 13.49 -6.38 2.61
C ASN A 57 12.21 -6.93 1.96
N LEU A 58 11.16 -7.06 2.77
CA LEU A 58 9.79 -7.21 2.30
C LEU A 58 9.08 -5.88 2.47
N LYS A 59 8.58 -5.32 1.39
CA LYS A 59 7.78 -4.11 1.37
C LYS A 59 6.35 -4.45 0.92
N LEU A 60 5.41 -4.35 1.85
CA LEU A 60 3.98 -4.54 1.61
C LEU A 60 3.31 -3.19 1.45
N GLU A 61 2.51 -3.03 0.41
CA GLU A 61 1.77 -1.80 0.15
C GLU A 61 0.29 -2.11 -0.12
N VAL A 62 -0.59 -1.28 0.44
CA VAL A 62 -2.05 -1.38 0.32
C VAL A 62 -2.57 -0.17 -0.44
N TYR A 63 -3.38 -0.44 -1.45
CA TYR A 63 -3.97 0.52 -2.38
C TYR A 63 -5.49 0.41 -2.43
N PRO A 64 -6.21 1.46 -2.84
CA PRO A 64 -7.59 1.32 -3.29
C PRO A 64 -7.68 0.34 -4.47
N SER A 65 -8.75 -0.48 -4.50
CA SER A 65 -8.90 -1.52 -5.53
C SER A 65 -9.62 -1.00 -6.77
N ASN A 66 -8.99 -0.04 -7.45
CA ASN A 66 -9.40 0.47 -8.78
C ASN A 66 -8.16 0.70 -9.65
N ASP A 67 -8.32 0.71 -10.97
CA ASP A 67 -7.19 0.76 -11.92
C ASP A 67 -6.45 2.10 -11.94
N GLU A 68 -7.09 3.19 -11.51
CA GLU A 68 -6.50 4.52 -11.42
C GLU A 68 -5.49 4.60 -10.27
N ASP A 69 -5.88 4.09 -9.09
CA ASP A 69 -5.11 4.22 -7.85
C ASP A 69 -4.14 3.06 -7.60
N PHE A 70 -4.43 1.88 -8.13
CA PHE A 70 -3.58 0.72 -7.91
C PHE A 70 -2.19 0.93 -8.53
N LEU A 71 -1.13 0.78 -7.72
CA LEU A 71 0.28 1.05 -8.07
C LEU A 71 0.56 2.50 -8.49
N GLN A 72 -0.26 3.45 -8.01
CA GLN A 72 0.03 4.87 -8.14
C GLN A 72 1.04 5.28 -7.06
N ASP A 73 1.76 6.38 -7.30
CA ASP A 73 2.73 6.91 -6.36
C ASP A 73 2.08 7.30 -5.02
N ASP A 74 2.79 7.09 -3.95
CA ASP A 74 2.33 7.29 -2.57
C ASP A 74 1.85 8.72 -2.30
N ASN A 75 2.61 9.72 -2.76
CA ASN A 75 2.27 11.12 -2.59
C ASN A 75 1.00 11.52 -3.36
N ILE A 76 0.76 10.93 -4.55
CA ILE A 76 -0.46 11.20 -5.33
C ILE A 76 -1.67 10.69 -4.56
N LEU A 77 -1.60 9.48 -4.01
CA LEU A 77 -2.69 8.89 -3.22
C LEU A 77 -2.96 9.69 -1.95
N ILE A 78 -1.91 10.03 -1.20
CA ILE A 78 -2.04 10.76 0.07
C ILE A 78 -2.59 12.17 -0.16
N ASN A 79 -2.07 12.90 -1.16
CA ASN A 79 -2.56 14.25 -1.49
C ASN A 79 -4.04 14.23 -1.96
N ALA A 80 -4.47 13.14 -2.58
CA ALA A 80 -5.87 12.94 -2.97
C ALA A 80 -6.76 12.43 -1.82
N GLY A 81 -6.24 12.29 -0.59
CA GLY A 81 -6.97 11.74 0.55
C GLY A 81 -7.32 10.25 0.42
N LYS A 82 -6.66 9.55 -0.49
CA LYS A 82 -6.88 8.12 -0.76
C LYS A 82 -6.07 7.25 0.20
N VAL A 83 -6.53 6.02 0.39
CA VAL A 83 -5.83 5.08 1.27
C VAL A 83 -4.53 4.62 0.62
N PHE A 84 -3.44 4.83 1.33
CA PHE A 84 -2.16 4.20 1.07
C PHE A 84 -1.54 3.78 2.40
N ARG A 85 -1.08 2.53 2.50
CA ARG A 85 -0.38 2.01 3.68
C ARG A 85 0.85 1.23 3.24
N ARG A 86 1.93 1.37 3.99
CA ARG A 86 3.21 0.69 3.73
C ARG A 86 3.75 0.07 5.00
N VAL A 87 4.20 -1.18 4.88
CA VAL A 87 4.98 -1.88 5.90
C VAL A 87 6.25 -2.39 5.24
N GLU A 88 7.39 -2.15 5.85
CA GLU A 88 8.68 -2.63 5.36
C GLU A 88 9.47 -3.24 6.51
N ILE A 89 9.95 -4.47 6.32
CA ILE A 89 10.78 -5.19 7.28
C ILE A 89 11.91 -5.92 6.57
N PRO A 90 13.06 -6.17 7.22
CA PRO A 90 14.03 -7.15 6.74
C PRO A 90 13.35 -8.51 6.53
N VAL A 91 13.79 -9.27 5.51
CA VAL A 91 13.24 -10.62 5.28
C VAL A 91 13.51 -11.49 6.50
N PRO A 92 12.48 -12.05 7.17
CA PRO A 92 12.68 -12.89 8.37
C PRO A 92 13.33 -14.22 8.01
N ALA A 93 14.09 -14.80 8.94
CA ALA A 93 14.71 -16.12 8.77
C ALA A 93 13.68 -17.26 8.69
N GLY A 94 12.56 -17.12 9.41
CA GLY A 94 11.47 -18.09 9.47
C GLY A 94 10.32 -17.76 8.52
N GLU A 95 9.09 -18.03 8.97
CA GLU A 95 7.88 -17.67 8.24
C GLU A 95 7.77 -16.17 8.04
N ALA A 96 7.34 -15.76 6.86
CA ALA A 96 7.18 -14.36 6.52
C ALA A 96 5.71 -13.97 6.64
N GLU A 97 5.39 -13.28 7.72
CA GLU A 97 4.07 -12.69 7.96
C GLU A 97 4.20 -11.19 8.21
N LEU A 98 3.36 -10.40 7.56
CA LEU A 98 3.24 -8.96 7.79
C LEU A 98 1.81 -8.61 8.17
N CYS A 99 1.68 -7.77 9.19
CA CYS A 99 0.41 -7.16 9.53
C CYS A 99 0.38 -5.71 9.06
N VAL A 100 -0.72 -5.30 8.44
CA VAL A 100 -0.95 -3.91 8.05
C VAL A 100 -2.33 -3.45 8.50
N ARG A 101 -2.38 -2.37 9.27
CA ARG A 101 -3.62 -1.71 9.66
C ARG A 101 -4.15 -0.86 8.52
N ILE A 102 -5.46 -0.91 8.33
CA ILE A 102 -6.18 -0.11 7.32
C ILE A 102 -7.28 0.73 8.00
N PRO A 103 -7.69 1.86 7.41
CA PRO A 103 -8.59 2.79 8.09
C PRO A 103 -10.05 2.30 8.19
N ALA A 104 -10.51 1.46 7.25
CA ALA A 104 -11.89 1.00 7.20
C ALA A 104 -12.02 -0.37 6.52
N PRO A 105 -13.09 -1.14 6.77
CA PRO A 105 -13.46 -2.28 5.94
C PRO A 105 -13.70 -1.85 4.49
N GLY A 106 -13.44 -2.74 3.53
CA GLY A 106 -13.65 -2.41 2.12
C GLY A 106 -12.79 -3.22 1.17
N ALA A 107 -12.78 -2.81 -0.09
CA ALA A 107 -12.03 -3.45 -1.17
C ALA A 107 -10.65 -2.81 -1.31
N TYR A 108 -9.61 -3.64 -1.29
CA TYR A 108 -8.21 -3.21 -1.42
C TYR A 108 -7.46 -4.09 -2.41
N SER A 109 -6.35 -3.58 -2.91
CA SER A 109 -5.33 -4.32 -3.65
C SER A 109 -4.01 -4.22 -2.89
N ILE A 110 -3.32 -5.35 -2.72
CA ILE A 110 -2.10 -5.43 -1.93
C ILE A 110 -0.96 -5.94 -2.80
N THR A 111 0.20 -5.31 -2.65
CA THR A 111 1.46 -5.75 -3.26
C THR A 111 2.47 -6.10 -2.18
N VAL A 112 3.33 -7.07 -2.48
CA VAL A 112 4.54 -7.36 -1.71
C VAL A 112 5.71 -7.32 -2.66
N LEU A 113 6.66 -6.45 -2.40
CA LEU A 113 7.97 -6.42 -3.05
C LEU A 113 8.97 -7.17 -2.18
N HIS A 114 9.64 -8.18 -2.73
CA HIS A 114 10.86 -8.73 -2.19
C HIS A 114 12.03 -7.96 -2.79
N ASP A 115 12.39 -6.86 -2.13
CA ASP A 115 13.46 -5.94 -2.49
C ASP A 115 14.81 -6.52 -2.05
N ARG A 116 15.42 -7.32 -2.94
CA ARG A 116 16.60 -8.14 -2.61
C ARG A 116 17.90 -7.35 -2.55
N ASP A 117 17.96 -6.20 -3.20
CA ASP A 117 19.13 -5.29 -3.19
C ASP A 117 18.91 -4.06 -2.28
N SER A 118 17.76 -3.97 -1.61
CA SER A 118 17.39 -2.92 -0.67
C SER A 118 17.42 -1.51 -1.28
N ASN A 119 17.14 -1.40 -2.57
CA ASN A 119 17.10 -0.12 -3.28
C ASN A 119 15.70 0.53 -3.29
N ARG A 120 14.68 -0.14 -2.72
CA ARG A 120 13.27 0.27 -2.59
C ARG A 120 12.51 0.38 -3.92
N LYS A 121 13.11 -0.03 -5.03
CA LYS A 121 12.54 -0.03 -6.37
C LYS A 121 12.42 -1.45 -6.89
N PHE A 122 11.38 -1.73 -7.66
CA PHE A 122 11.23 -3.03 -8.29
C PHE A 122 12.21 -3.18 -9.46
N GLY A 123 13.15 -4.10 -9.33
CA GLY A 123 14.07 -4.55 -10.38
C GLY A 123 13.65 -5.90 -10.95
N LEU A 124 13.17 -5.94 -12.21
CA LEU A 124 12.63 -7.15 -12.85
C LEU A 124 13.56 -8.36 -12.80
N THR A 125 14.86 -8.16 -12.79
CA THR A 125 15.87 -9.24 -12.80
C THR A 125 16.37 -9.63 -11.41
N VAL A 126 16.18 -8.77 -10.43
CA VAL A 126 16.72 -8.92 -9.08
C VAL A 126 15.63 -9.33 -8.11
N ASP A 127 14.49 -8.64 -8.15
CA ASP A 127 13.46 -8.68 -7.13
C ASP A 127 12.32 -9.64 -7.45
N GLY A 128 11.47 -9.84 -6.46
CA GLY A 128 10.23 -10.58 -6.59
C GLY A 128 9.03 -9.69 -6.29
N VAL A 129 7.89 -10.00 -6.85
CA VAL A 129 6.62 -9.34 -6.53
C VAL A 129 5.52 -10.37 -6.29
N GLY A 130 4.72 -10.13 -5.25
CA GLY A 130 3.50 -10.85 -4.95
C GLY A 130 2.32 -9.89 -4.97
N LEU A 131 1.15 -10.39 -5.36
CA LEU A 131 -0.08 -9.59 -5.37
C LEU A 131 -1.18 -10.35 -4.64
N SER A 132 -2.05 -9.62 -3.95
CA SER A 132 -3.25 -10.21 -3.37
C SER A 132 -4.09 -10.92 -4.45
N ALA A 133 -4.84 -11.95 -4.04
CA ALA A 133 -5.56 -12.86 -4.91
C ALA A 133 -4.69 -13.69 -5.88
N ASN A 134 -3.37 -13.60 -5.82
CA ASN A 134 -2.39 -14.39 -6.59
C ASN A 134 -2.70 -14.50 -8.09
N PRO A 135 -2.94 -13.41 -8.82
CA PRO A 135 -3.21 -13.48 -10.25
C PRO A 135 -1.98 -13.99 -11.01
N LYS A 136 -2.22 -14.66 -12.13
CA LYS A 136 -1.11 -14.94 -13.07
C LYS A 136 -0.55 -13.61 -13.58
N LEU A 137 0.74 -13.40 -13.36
CA LEU A 137 1.42 -12.19 -13.78
C LEU A 137 1.97 -12.30 -15.21
N GLY A 138 1.96 -11.19 -15.91
CA GLY A 138 2.61 -10.97 -17.19
C GLY A 138 3.65 -9.87 -17.09
N LEU A 139 4.04 -9.28 -18.21
CA LEU A 139 4.98 -8.16 -18.27
C LEU A 139 4.32 -6.77 -18.19
N SER A 140 3.00 -6.73 -18.04
CA SER A 140 2.25 -5.46 -17.92
C SER A 140 1.66 -5.30 -16.52
N LYS A 141 1.34 -4.06 -16.15
CA LYS A 141 0.62 -3.74 -14.92
C LYS A 141 -0.68 -4.55 -14.85
N PRO A 142 -0.91 -5.34 -13.79
CA PRO A 142 -2.16 -6.09 -13.61
C PRO A 142 -3.32 -5.13 -13.29
N LYS A 143 -4.53 -5.54 -13.71
CA LYS A 143 -5.76 -4.84 -13.34
C LYS A 143 -6.06 -4.97 -11.86
N ALA A 144 -6.50 -3.90 -11.21
CA ALA A 144 -6.89 -3.91 -9.79
C ALA A 144 -7.97 -4.97 -9.48
N ALA A 145 -8.89 -5.20 -10.39
CA ALA A 145 -9.91 -6.25 -10.24
C ALA A 145 -9.34 -7.67 -10.08
N LYS A 146 -8.12 -7.92 -10.58
CA LYS A 146 -7.41 -9.20 -10.44
C LYS A 146 -6.70 -9.37 -9.08
N THR A 147 -6.52 -8.29 -8.35
CA THR A 147 -5.80 -8.25 -7.07
C THR A 147 -6.72 -7.89 -5.91
N ARG A 148 -8.02 -7.69 -6.19
CA ARG A 148 -9.00 -7.25 -5.22
C ARG A 148 -9.21 -8.28 -4.11
N VAL A 149 -9.14 -7.80 -2.87
CA VAL A 149 -9.49 -8.52 -1.65
C VAL A 149 -10.39 -7.66 -0.78
N MET A 150 -11.25 -8.30 0.01
CA MET A 150 -12.19 -7.62 0.89
C MET A 150 -11.67 -7.67 2.32
N ALA A 151 -11.54 -6.51 2.95
CA ALA A 151 -11.28 -6.39 4.38
C ALA A 151 -12.61 -6.36 5.16
N GLY A 152 -12.71 -7.20 6.18
CA GLY A 152 -13.78 -7.12 7.18
C GLY A 152 -13.49 -6.06 8.26
N ALA A 153 -14.37 -5.98 9.26
CA ALA A 153 -14.22 -5.06 10.39
C ALA A 153 -13.08 -5.44 11.37
N GLY A 154 -12.54 -6.64 11.25
CA GLY A 154 -11.43 -7.17 12.05
C GLY A 154 -10.26 -7.62 11.19
N LEU A 155 -9.48 -8.56 11.74
CA LEU A 155 -8.31 -9.13 11.06
C LEU A 155 -8.75 -10.02 9.88
N THR A 156 -8.30 -9.69 8.68
CA THR A 156 -8.45 -10.49 7.46
C THR A 156 -7.13 -11.16 7.13
N ARG A 157 -7.13 -12.49 6.98
CA ARG A 157 -5.92 -13.26 6.64
C ARG A 157 -5.83 -13.44 5.13
N LEU A 158 -4.64 -13.22 4.59
CA LEU A 158 -4.33 -13.38 3.17
C LEU A 158 -3.06 -14.21 3.00
N HIS A 159 -2.97 -14.90 1.87
CA HIS A 159 -1.79 -15.62 1.46
C HIS A 159 -1.32 -15.10 0.10
N ILE A 160 -0.07 -14.67 0.01
CA ILE A 160 0.53 -14.13 -1.21
C ILE A 160 1.74 -14.97 -1.62
N ILE A 161 1.76 -15.38 -2.87
CA ILE A 161 2.85 -16.15 -3.48
C ILE A 161 3.75 -15.19 -4.26
N MET A 162 5.04 -15.26 -3.98
CA MET A 162 6.03 -14.45 -4.67
C MET A 162 6.30 -14.95 -6.08
N ASN A 163 6.45 -14.01 -6.99
CA ASN A 163 6.79 -14.26 -8.39
C ASN A 163 8.11 -13.60 -8.71
N TYR A 164 8.93 -14.27 -9.53
CA TYR A 164 10.23 -13.80 -9.98
C TYR A 164 10.36 -14.01 -11.48
N ARG A 165 11.34 -13.38 -12.09
CA ARG A 165 11.71 -13.67 -13.47
C ARG A 165 12.27 -15.10 -13.55
N THR A 166 11.60 -15.95 -14.31
CA THR A 166 11.94 -17.37 -14.50
C THR A 166 12.51 -17.66 -15.89
N GLY A 167 12.55 -16.67 -16.78
CA GLY A 167 13.10 -16.76 -18.14
C GLY A 167 13.12 -15.41 -18.82
N LEU A 168 13.46 -15.38 -20.12
CA LEU A 168 13.54 -14.11 -20.88
C LEU A 168 12.21 -13.36 -20.88
N PHE A 169 11.10 -14.09 -21.05
CA PHE A 169 9.75 -13.53 -21.17
C PHE A 169 8.76 -14.13 -20.16
N SER A 170 9.26 -14.82 -19.13
CA SER A 170 8.41 -15.46 -18.13
C SER A 170 8.67 -14.88 -16.74
N PHE A 171 7.55 -14.65 -16.04
CA PHE A 171 7.50 -14.16 -14.67
C PHE A 171 6.47 -14.98 -13.90
N GLY A 172 6.85 -15.58 -12.79
CA GLY A 172 5.97 -16.46 -12.05
C GLY A 172 6.60 -17.00 -10.76
N PRO A 173 5.87 -17.86 -10.03
CA PRO A 173 6.41 -18.53 -8.85
C PRO A 173 7.63 -19.38 -9.21
N LEU A 174 8.58 -19.47 -8.29
CA LEU A 174 9.69 -20.40 -8.40
C LEU A 174 9.14 -21.84 -8.32
N ARG A 175 9.60 -22.71 -9.19
CA ARG A 175 9.32 -24.16 -9.08
C ARG A 175 10.29 -24.72 -8.06
N ASN A 176 9.77 -25.30 -6.99
CA ASN A 176 10.52 -26.15 -6.06
C ASN A 176 10.80 -27.50 -6.73
#